data_0731ad0a0938270a0c74eebe127ee865
#
_entry.id   0731ad0a0938270a0c74eebe127ee865
#
_cell.length_a   1.000
_cell.length_b   1.000
_cell.length_c   1.000
_cell.angle_alpha   90.00
_cell.angle_beta   90.00
_cell.angle_gamma   90.00
#
_symmetry.space_group_name_H-M   'P 1'
#
loop_
_entity.id
_entity.type
_entity.pdbx_description
1 polymer ?
#
loop_
_entity_poly.entity_id
_entity_poly.type
_entity_poly.pdbx_seq_one_letter_code
_entity_poly.pdbx_strand_id
1 'polypeptide(L)'
;GVTNLSFALNYTENDFDSPLSQVGTFLTTEEIADYRKLRPETRGIVTARHEVDRLAVIGRLSYYGDYEKAKSDGSLHQQFSSVLYTDLEFQYQLNDVVRLSGGARNLFDEYPDQGITETSYVCCGNLYGYQSNLDWQGRYFYARASMSF
;
A
#
# COMPACT_ATOMS: atom_id res chain seq x y z
N GLY A 1 1.05 15.20 -27.93
CA GLY A 1 1.11 14.07 -26.99
C GLY A 1 -0.26 13.57 -26.59
N VAL A 2 -0.31 12.38 -26.07
CA VAL A 2 -1.55 11.75 -25.60
C VAL A 2 -1.43 11.50 -24.09
N THR A 3 -2.47 11.86 -23.34
CA THR A 3 -2.52 11.60 -21.90
C THR A 3 -3.63 10.59 -21.61
N ASN A 4 -3.28 9.51 -20.92
CA ASN A 4 -4.20 8.54 -20.40
C ASN A 4 -4.23 8.65 -18.87
N LEU A 5 -5.42 8.79 -18.32
CA LEU A 5 -5.66 8.81 -16.88
C LEU A 5 -6.53 7.62 -16.49
N SER A 6 -6.11 6.89 -15.49
CA SER A 6 -6.91 5.82 -14.89
C SER A 6 -6.97 5.98 -13.39
N PHE A 7 -8.09 5.60 -12.80
CA PHE A 7 -8.22 5.52 -11.36
C PHE A 7 -8.98 4.25 -10.98
N ALA A 8 -8.66 3.73 -9.81
CA ALA A 8 -9.40 2.66 -9.16
C ALA A 8 -9.58 3.02 -7.69
N LEU A 9 -10.76 2.78 -7.17
CA LEU A 9 -11.10 2.96 -5.77
C LEU A 9 -11.73 1.66 -5.27
N ASN A 10 -11.25 1.17 -4.14
CA ASN A 10 -11.83 0.05 -3.43
C ASN A 10 -12.21 0.51 -2.02
N TYR A 11 -13.40 0.14 -1.60
CA TYR A 11 -13.86 0.25 -0.22
C TYR A 11 -14.33 -1.13 0.23
N THR A 12 -13.83 -1.58 1.37
CA THR A 12 -14.18 -2.88 1.95
C THR A 12 -14.35 -2.70 3.45
N GLU A 13 -15.52 -3.02 3.93
CA GLU A 13 -15.85 -3.07 5.36
C GLU A 13 -16.16 -4.52 5.74
N ASN A 14 -15.60 -4.96 6.85
CA ASN A 14 -15.87 -6.29 7.40
C ASN A 14 -16.53 -6.13 8.78
N ASP A 15 -17.64 -6.81 8.98
CA ASP A 15 -18.30 -6.88 10.28
C ASP A 15 -18.92 -8.27 10.49
N PHE A 16 -19.39 -8.54 11.69
CA PHE A 16 -20.05 -9.79 12.05
C PHE A 16 -21.56 -9.61 12.02
N ASP A 17 -22.26 -10.59 11.44
CA ASP A 17 -23.73 -10.62 11.46
C ASP A 17 -24.30 -10.92 12.87
N SER A 18 -23.47 -11.51 13.75
CA SER A 18 -23.86 -11.84 15.11
C SER A 18 -23.43 -10.74 16.09
N PRO A 19 -24.15 -10.52 17.19
CA PRO A 19 -23.75 -9.57 18.23
C PRO A 19 -22.34 -9.88 18.77
N LEU A 20 -21.52 -8.85 19.01
CA LEU A 20 -20.14 -9.00 19.52
C LEU A 20 -20.05 -9.75 20.83
N SER A 21 -21.09 -9.67 21.69
CA SER A 21 -21.17 -10.48 22.91
C SER A 21 -21.20 -11.98 22.67
N GLN A 22 -21.73 -12.40 21.54
CA GLN A 22 -21.80 -13.79 21.11
C GLN A 22 -20.50 -14.19 20.39
N VAL A 23 -19.99 -13.32 19.50
CA VAL A 23 -18.70 -13.53 18.80
C VAL A 23 -17.55 -13.63 19.79
N GLY A 24 -17.53 -12.81 20.84
CA GLY A 24 -16.52 -12.80 21.90
C GLY A 24 -16.46 -14.06 22.77
N THR A 25 -17.40 -15.01 22.60
CA THR A 25 -17.29 -16.34 23.21
C THR A 25 -16.33 -17.28 22.49
N PHE A 26 -16.01 -16.97 21.22
CA PHE A 26 -15.17 -17.79 20.34
C PHE A 26 -13.89 -17.09 19.89
N LEU A 27 -13.94 -15.76 19.76
CA LEU A 27 -12.82 -14.94 19.30
C LEU A 27 -12.34 -13.99 20.40
N THR A 28 -11.05 -13.76 20.42
CA THR A 28 -10.43 -12.76 21.28
C THR A 28 -10.74 -11.34 20.78
N THR A 29 -10.52 -10.34 21.63
CA THR A 29 -10.67 -8.94 21.26
C THR A 29 -9.74 -8.56 20.10
N GLU A 30 -8.52 -9.11 20.09
CA GLU A 30 -7.57 -8.92 18.98
C GLU A 30 -8.12 -9.49 17.67
N GLU A 31 -8.60 -10.73 17.65
CA GLU A 31 -9.13 -11.39 16.45
C GLU A 31 -10.36 -10.65 15.90
N ILE A 32 -11.21 -10.13 16.77
CA ILE A 32 -12.36 -9.30 16.38
C ILE A 32 -11.90 -7.99 15.74
N ALA A 33 -10.92 -7.30 16.35
CA ALA A 33 -10.38 -6.06 15.84
C ALA A 33 -9.63 -6.29 14.51
N ASP A 34 -8.85 -7.36 14.42
CA ASP A 34 -8.11 -7.74 13.22
C ASP A 34 -9.04 -8.04 12.04
N TYR A 35 -10.13 -8.74 12.27
CA TYR A 35 -11.11 -9.01 11.23
C TYR A 35 -11.74 -7.73 10.69
N ARG A 36 -12.07 -6.78 11.58
CA ARG A 36 -12.78 -5.55 11.23
C ARG A 36 -11.87 -4.45 10.73
N LYS A 37 -10.69 -4.26 11.31
CA LYS A 37 -9.92 -3.00 11.20
C LYS A 37 -8.44 -3.18 10.86
N LEU A 38 -7.91 -4.39 10.79
CA LEU A 38 -6.47 -4.61 10.55
C LEU A 38 -6.00 -4.13 9.18
N ARG A 39 -6.90 -3.97 8.24
CA ARG A 39 -6.56 -3.56 6.86
C ARG A 39 -7.28 -2.28 6.51
N PRO A 40 -6.63 -1.38 5.76
CA PRO A 40 -7.29 -0.17 5.28
C PRO A 40 -8.60 -0.50 4.54
N GLU A 41 -9.69 0.07 5.00
CA GLU A 41 -11.01 -0.08 4.35
C GLU A 41 -11.03 0.60 2.98
N THR A 42 -10.27 1.68 2.85
CA THR A 42 -10.20 2.46 1.60
C THR A 42 -8.84 2.29 0.96
N ARG A 43 -8.83 1.97 -0.33
CA ARG A 43 -7.65 1.94 -1.17
C ARG A 43 -7.93 2.62 -2.50
N GLY A 44 -7.06 3.57 -2.89
CA GLY A 44 -7.18 4.29 -4.15
C GLY A 44 -5.90 4.22 -4.97
N ILE A 45 -6.02 4.11 -6.29
CA ILE A 45 -4.89 4.20 -7.21
C ILE A 45 -5.27 5.14 -8.34
N VAL A 46 -4.41 6.12 -8.59
CA VAL A 46 -4.47 7.01 -9.75
C VAL A 46 -3.20 6.82 -10.56
N THR A 47 -3.34 6.60 -11.87
CA THR A 47 -2.19 6.52 -12.77
C THR A 47 -2.42 7.48 -13.94
N ALA A 48 -1.44 8.33 -14.17
CA ALA A 48 -1.36 9.22 -15.33
C ALA A 48 -0.19 8.78 -16.21
N ARG A 49 -0.46 8.55 -17.50
CA ARG A 49 0.55 8.25 -18.53
C ARG A 49 0.46 9.31 -19.60
N HIS A 50 1.54 10.04 -19.81
CA HIS A 50 1.67 11.03 -20.88
C HIS A 50 2.71 10.59 -21.88
N GLU A 51 2.35 10.56 -23.15
CA GLU A 51 3.19 10.12 -24.26
C GLU A 51 3.41 11.25 -25.25
N VAL A 52 4.68 11.50 -25.57
CA VAL A 52 5.10 12.42 -26.63
C VAL A 52 6.18 11.73 -27.45
N ASP A 53 5.90 11.51 -28.75
CA ASP A 53 6.80 10.84 -29.68
C ASP A 53 7.29 9.48 -29.12
N ARG A 54 8.57 9.40 -28.76
CA ARG A 54 9.23 8.20 -28.23
C ARG A 54 9.33 8.17 -26.72
N LEU A 55 8.87 9.22 -26.03
CA LEU A 55 8.94 9.36 -24.59
C LEU A 55 7.57 9.14 -23.97
N ALA A 56 7.51 8.34 -22.90
CA ALA A 56 6.37 8.27 -22.02
C ALA A 56 6.79 8.57 -20.58
N VAL A 57 5.97 9.36 -19.87
CA VAL A 57 6.11 9.64 -18.45
C VAL A 57 4.90 9.07 -17.73
N ILE A 58 5.14 8.29 -16.68
CA ILE A 58 4.09 7.62 -15.93
C ILE A 58 4.22 8.02 -14.46
N GLY A 59 3.17 8.66 -13.94
CA GLY A 59 3.03 8.94 -12.52
C GLY A 59 1.94 8.04 -11.93
N ARG A 60 2.18 7.49 -10.75
CA ARG A 60 1.19 6.72 -9.98
C ARG A 60 1.12 7.21 -8.56
N LEU A 61 -0.09 7.41 -8.07
CA LEU A 61 -0.41 7.65 -6.67
C LEU A 61 -1.16 6.43 -6.14
N SER A 62 -0.71 5.90 -5.01
CA SER A 62 -1.34 4.75 -4.33
C SER A 62 -1.66 5.16 -2.89
N TYR A 63 -2.94 5.35 -2.61
CA TYR A 63 -3.46 5.70 -1.30
C TYR A 63 -3.96 4.46 -0.56
N TYR A 64 -3.62 4.39 0.71
CA TYR A 64 -4.14 3.41 1.66
C TYR A 64 -4.70 4.17 2.86
N GLY A 65 -5.94 3.87 3.23
CA GLY A 65 -6.60 4.45 4.40
C GLY A 65 -5.93 4.03 5.71
N ASP A 66 -6.41 4.59 6.78
CA ASP A 66 -6.03 4.21 8.14
C ASP A 66 -6.50 2.79 8.49
N TYR A 67 -5.86 2.21 9.49
CA TYR A 67 -6.22 0.90 10.02
C TYR A 67 -5.86 0.82 11.51
N GLU A 68 -6.31 -0.24 12.18
CA GLU A 68 -6.12 -0.40 13.61
C GLU A 68 -5.63 -1.80 13.96
N LYS A 69 -4.80 -1.90 14.96
CA LYS A 69 -4.37 -3.16 15.59
C LYS A 69 -4.63 -3.11 17.08
N ALA A 70 -5.28 -4.12 17.61
CA ALA A 70 -5.52 -4.28 19.04
C ALA A 70 -4.52 -5.25 19.67
N LYS A 71 -4.26 -5.06 20.97
CA LYS A 71 -3.59 -6.06 21.80
C LYS A 71 -4.56 -7.20 22.12
N SER A 72 -4.03 -8.41 22.35
CA SER A 72 -4.84 -9.62 22.56
C SER A 72 -5.82 -9.54 23.73
N ASP A 73 -5.48 -8.79 24.78
CA ASP A 73 -6.34 -8.56 25.94
C ASP A 73 -7.31 -7.36 25.79
N GLY A 74 -7.24 -6.67 24.65
CA GLY A 74 -8.06 -5.49 24.36
C GLY A 74 -7.74 -4.24 25.18
N SER A 75 -6.66 -4.25 25.96
CA SER A 75 -6.29 -3.12 26.82
C SER A 75 -5.67 -1.95 26.04
N LEU A 76 -5.23 -2.18 24.82
CA LEU A 76 -4.54 -1.20 24.00
C LEU A 76 -4.90 -1.38 22.52
N HIS A 77 -5.21 -0.26 21.88
CA HIS A 77 -5.44 -0.16 20.46
C HIS A 77 -4.43 0.82 19.85
N GLN A 78 -3.77 0.43 18.79
CA GLN A 78 -2.91 1.31 18.01
C GLN A 78 -3.59 1.66 16.70
N GLN A 79 -3.76 2.95 16.44
CA GLN A 79 -4.21 3.50 15.16
C GLN A 79 -2.99 3.75 14.29
N PHE A 80 -3.10 3.36 13.02
CA PHE A 80 -2.10 3.59 11.99
C PHE A 80 -2.66 4.56 10.97
N SER A 81 -1.89 5.58 10.66
CA SER A 81 -2.30 6.64 9.73
C SER A 81 -2.41 6.13 8.30
N SER A 82 -3.19 6.84 7.50
CA SER A 82 -3.21 6.62 6.06
C SER A 82 -1.86 6.97 5.43
N VAL A 83 -1.52 6.31 4.32
CA VAL A 83 -0.27 6.53 3.60
C VAL A 83 -0.52 6.73 2.10
N LEU A 84 0.27 7.60 1.48
CA LEU A 84 0.22 7.89 0.04
C LEU A 84 1.59 7.65 -0.58
N TYR A 85 1.71 6.60 -1.39
CA TYR A 85 2.91 6.33 -2.16
C TYR A 85 2.84 6.99 -3.53
N THR A 86 3.96 7.54 -3.97
CA THR A 86 4.12 8.15 -5.29
C THR A 86 5.21 7.45 -6.07
N ASP A 87 4.88 6.95 -7.26
CA ASP A 87 5.84 6.35 -8.19
C ASP A 87 5.98 7.23 -9.43
N LEU A 88 7.17 7.28 -10.00
CA LEU A 88 7.45 7.97 -11.25
C LEU A 88 8.33 7.10 -12.16
N GLU A 89 7.92 6.91 -13.40
CA GLU A 89 8.68 6.17 -14.41
C GLU A 89 8.77 6.96 -15.71
N PHE A 90 9.93 6.92 -16.33
CA PHE A 90 10.19 7.40 -17.68
C PHE A 90 10.47 6.20 -18.59
N GLN A 91 9.86 6.19 -19.76
CA GLN A 91 10.08 5.18 -20.79
C GLN A 91 10.51 5.87 -22.08
N TYR A 92 11.55 5.36 -22.75
CA TYR A 92 12.02 5.86 -24.02
C TYR A 92 12.16 4.73 -25.03
N GLN A 93 11.47 4.85 -26.17
CA GLN A 93 11.56 3.90 -27.29
C GLN A 93 12.77 4.26 -28.12
N LEU A 94 13.87 3.52 -27.93
CA LEU A 94 15.13 3.77 -28.63
C LEU A 94 15.01 3.47 -30.14
N ASN A 95 14.40 2.32 -30.46
CA ASN A 95 14.04 1.88 -31.80
C ASN A 95 12.85 0.91 -31.73
N ASP A 96 12.45 0.30 -32.84
CA ASP A 96 11.27 -0.58 -32.91
C ASP A 96 11.41 -1.84 -32.04
N VAL A 97 12.64 -2.23 -31.67
CA VAL A 97 12.96 -3.42 -30.91
C VAL A 97 13.24 -3.10 -29.42
N VAL A 98 13.91 -1.97 -29.12
CA VAL A 98 14.46 -1.68 -27.79
C VAL A 98 13.73 -0.53 -27.11
N ARG A 99 13.28 -0.78 -25.89
CA ARG A 99 12.74 0.23 -24.97
C ARG A 99 13.59 0.28 -23.70
N LEU A 100 13.94 1.50 -23.31
CA LEU A 100 14.58 1.79 -22.02
C LEU A 100 13.55 2.39 -21.08
N SER A 101 13.59 1.99 -19.83
CA SER A 101 12.78 2.61 -18.76
C SER A 101 13.61 2.77 -17.49
N GLY A 102 13.29 3.80 -16.74
CA GLY A 102 13.88 4.04 -15.44
C GLY A 102 12.93 4.86 -14.59
N GLY A 103 13.00 4.67 -13.29
CA GLY A 103 12.07 5.34 -12.41
C GLY A 103 12.43 5.23 -10.93
N ALA A 104 11.55 5.79 -10.12
CA ALA A 104 11.56 5.67 -8.69
C ALA A 104 10.23 5.11 -8.20
N ARG A 105 10.29 4.16 -7.31
CA ARG A 105 9.16 3.75 -6.48
C ARG A 105 9.26 4.47 -5.15
N ASN A 106 8.09 4.81 -4.61
CA ASN A 106 8.00 5.58 -3.38
C ASN A 106 8.89 6.83 -3.40
N LEU A 107 8.70 7.69 -4.39
CA LEU A 107 9.56 8.83 -4.72
C LEU A 107 9.85 9.75 -3.51
N PHE A 108 8.89 9.90 -2.60
CA PHE A 108 9.00 10.77 -1.44
C PHE A 108 9.48 10.05 -0.18
N ASP A 109 9.82 8.75 -0.28
CA ASP A 109 10.36 7.94 0.83
C ASP A 109 9.39 7.82 2.01
N GLU A 110 8.11 7.67 1.72
CA GLU A 110 7.05 7.52 2.71
C GLU A 110 7.10 6.13 3.36
N TYR A 111 6.81 6.08 4.65
CA TYR A 111 6.74 4.84 5.43
C TYR A 111 5.41 4.77 6.18
N PRO A 112 4.87 3.57 6.39
CA PRO A 112 3.76 3.41 7.32
C PRO A 112 4.20 3.72 8.75
N ASP A 113 3.25 3.93 9.65
CA ASP A 113 3.54 4.10 11.06
C ASP A 113 4.20 2.84 11.64
N GLN A 114 5.15 3.03 12.54
CA GLN A 114 5.80 1.93 13.23
C GLN A 114 4.86 1.29 14.26
N GLY A 115 4.88 -0.03 14.32
CA GLY A 115 4.17 -0.77 15.35
C GLY A 115 4.84 -0.61 16.72
N ILE A 116 4.04 -0.61 17.78
CA ILE A 116 4.53 -0.75 19.14
C ILE A 116 4.53 -2.23 19.55
N THR A 117 5.45 -2.62 20.42
CA THR A 117 5.66 -4.03 20.81
C THR A 117 4.40 -4.68 21.37
N GLU A 118 3.57 -3.89 22.06
CA GLU A 118 2.37 -4.36 22.74
C GLU A 118 1.23 -4.73 21.80
N THR A 119 1.13 -4.10 20.62
CA THR A 119 0.06 -4.34 19.64
C THR A 119 0.56 -5.02 18.37
N SER A 120 1.80 -4.81 18.05
CA SER A 120 2.42 -5.38 16.87
C SER A 120 3.57 -6.26 17.30
N TYR A 121 3.71 -7.43 16.70
CA TYR A 121 4.87 -8.27 16.93
C TYR A 121 6.14 -7.59 16.38
N VAL A 122 6.57 -6.52 17.04
CA VAL A 122 7.84 -5.84 16.75
C VAL A 122 8.95 -6.69 17.34
N CYS A 123 9.20 -7.84 16.73
CA CYS A 123 10.35 -8.67 17.09
C CYS A 123 11.28 -8.78 15.88
N CYS A 124 12.49 -9.18 16.18
CA CYS A 124 13.38 -9.75 15.17
C CYS A 124 13.84 -8.72 14.10
N GLY A 125 13.89 -7.43 14.47
CA GLY A 125 14.26 -6.33 13.58
C GLY A 125 13.12 -5.79 12.73
N ASN A 126 11.89 -6.22 12.98
CA ASN A 126 10.72 -5.77 12.24
C ASN A 126 10.11 -4.54 12.93
N LEU A 127 10.29 -3.36 12.36
CA LEU A 127 9.75 -2.10 12.91
C LEU A 127 8.29 -1.87 12.52
N TYR A 128 7.82 -2.53 11.49
CA TYR A 128 6.47 -2.39 10.92
C TYR A 128 5.66 -3.66 11.15
N GLY A 129 4.36 -3.51 11.37
CA GLY A 129 3.48 -4.66 11.56
C GLY A 129 3.49 -5.58 10.32
N TYR A 130 3.95 -6.82 10.48
CA TYR A 130 4.04 -7.80 9.39
C TYR A 130 2.68 -8.17 8.78
N GLN A 131 1.61 -7.87 9.47
CA GLN A 131 0.24 -8.12 9.01
C GLN A 131 -0.30 -6.99 8.14
N SER A 132 0.36 -5.82 8.10
CA SER A 132 -0.01 -4.76 7.18
C SER A 132 0.44 -5.12 5.77
N ASN A 133 -0.42 -4.91 4.79
CA ASN A 133 -0.11 -5.08 3.37
C ASN A 133 0.49 -3.81 2.74
N LEU A 134 1.04 -2.92 3.55
CA LEU A 134 1.71 -1.70 3.11
C LEU A 134 3.17 -1.98 2.76
N ASP A 135 3.69 -1.24 1.78
CA ASP A 135 5.10 -1.32 1.41
C ASP A 135 5.95 -0.50 2.41
N TRP A 136 6.96 -1.13 2.99
CA TRP A 136 7.89 -0.55 3.97
C TRP A 136 9.35 -0.57 3.51
N GLN A 137 9.56 -0.83 2.20
CA GLN A 137 10.92 -0.86 1.64
C GLN A 137 11.53 0.53 1.46
N GLY A 138 10.70 1.58 1.50
CA GLY A 138 11.15 2.92 1.24
C GLY A 138 11.39 3.21 -0.26
N ARG A 139 12.05 4.31 -0.56
CA ARG A 139 12.34 4.73 -1.93
C ARG A 139 13.43 3.88 -2.56
N TYR A 140 13.20 3.44 -3.80
CA TYR A 140 14.25 2.84 -4.62
C TYR A 140 14.16 3.26 -6.09
N PHE A 141 15.32 3.30 -6.73
CA PHE A 141 15.46 3.63 -8.15
C PHE A 141 15.75 2.35 -8.95
N TYR A 142 15.26 2.32 -10.18
CA TYR A 142 15.49 1.18 -11.06
C TYR A 142 15.69 1.63 -12.51
N ALA A 143 16.37 0.80 -13.29
CA ALA A 143 16.47 0.91 -14.73
C ALA A 143 16.18 -0.46 -15.37
N ARG A 144 15.55 -0.44 -16.55
CA ARG A 144 15.19 -1.64 -17.32
C ARG A 144 15.42 -1.41 -18.80
N ALA A 145 15.95 -2.41 -19.49
CA ALA A 145 15.94 -2.51 -20.93
C ALA A 145 15.01 -3.67 -21.34
N SER A 146 14.10 -3.43 -22.27
CA SER A 146 13.19 -4.43 -22.82
C SER A 146 13.42 -4.55 -24.33
N MET A 147 13.46 -5.79 -24.84
CA MET A 147 13.61 -6.10 -26.24
C MET A 147 12.41 -6.93 -26.71
N SER A 148 11.89 -6.60 -27.90
CA SER A 148 10.79 -7.35 -28.53
C SER A 148 11.28 -7.80 -29.92
N PHE A 149 11.20 -9.10 -30.20
CA PHE A 149 11.64 -9.72 -31.45
C PHE A 149 10.43 -10.17 -32.27
#